data_59e9a82ff6410784b7a317580b588496
#
_entry.id   59e9a82ff6410784b7a317580b588496
#
_cell.length_a   1.000
_cell.length_b   1.000
_cell.length_c   1.000
_cell.angle_alpha   90.00
_cell.angle_beta   90.00
_cell.angle_gamma   90.00
#
_symmetry.space_group_name_H-M   'P 1'
#
loop_
_entity.id
_entity.type
_entity.pdbx_description
1 polymer ?
#
loop_
_entity_poly.entity_id
_entity_poly.type
_entity_poly.pdbx_seq_one_letter_code
_entity_poly.pdbx_strand_id
1 'polypeptide(L)'
;MRRAFAFALALMGASAAWADEPLEKQFFDYFTQRCERAMEAEWSAANLDPGNPEAHGMMVKYCACTSQAVVSFLSAEEIISFAYNPEQEPAASKMRPHFIECQDRARKKLGADEGGTGQ
;
A
#
# COMPACT_ATOMS: atom_id res chain seq x y z
N MET A 1 37.70 -15.98 21.59
CA MET A 1 36.99 -14.84 22.13
C MET A 1 36.93 -13.67 21.15
N ARG A 2 38.03 -13.29 20.54
CA ARG A 2 38.02 -12.18 19.58
C ARG A 2 37.16 -12.45 18.35
N ARG A 3 37.10 -13.66 17.87
CA ARG A 3 36.29 -14.04 16.73
C ARG A 3 34.79 -13.96 17.02
N ALA A 4 34.41 -14.30 18.26
CA ALA A 4 33.01 -14.20 18.64
C ALA A 4 32.53 -12.75 18.71
N PHE A 5 33.42 -11.84 19.12
CA PHE A 5 33.12 -10.41 19.17
C PHE A 5 32.91 -9.83 17.78
N ALA A 6 33.78 -10.21 16.84
CA ALA A 6 33.63 -9.75 15.46
C ALA A 6 32.34 -10.24 14.83
N PHE A 7 31.95 -11.44 15.18
CA PHE A 7 30.70 -12.01 14.67
C PHE A 7 29.49 -11.25 15.20
N ALA A 8 29.51 -10.90 16.49
CA ALA A 8 28.43 -10.14 17.10
C ALA A 8 28.28 -8.76 16.47
N LEU A 9 29.41 -8.12 16.15
CA LEU A 9 29.39 -6.82 15.49
C LEU A 9 28.81 -6.92 14.09
N ALA A 10 29.10 -7.98 13.38
CA ALA A 10 28.54 -8.18 12.05
C ALA A 10 27.02 -8.34 12.09
N LEU A 11 26.52 -9.04 13.10
CA LEU A 11 25.07 -9.19 13.27
C LEU A 11 24.40 -7.87 13.62
N MET A 12 25.04 -7.07 14.45
CA MET A 12 24.53 -5.74 14.78
C MET A 12 24.53 -4.84 13.57
N GLY A 13 25.54 -4.93 12.73
CA GLY A 13 25.61 -4.15 11.49
C GLY A 13 24.49 -4.50 10.54
N ALA A 14 24.16 -5.79 10.42
CA ALA A 14 23.04 -6.21 9.58
C ALA A 14 21.72 -5.69 10.11
N SER A 15 21.52 -5.73 11.42
CA SER A 15 20.30 -5.21 12.05
C SER A 15 20.18 -3.71 11.85
N ALA A 16 21.29 -2.98 11.94
CA ALA A 16 21.31 -1.53 11.73
C ALA A 16 20.94 -1.18 10.30
N ALA A 17 21.40 -1.96 9.32
CA ALA A 17 21.06 -1.74 7.92
C ALA A 17 19.54 -1.88 7.68
N TRP A 18 18.91 -2.82 8.36
CA TRP A 18 17.46 -2.98 8.28
C TRP A 18 16.73 -1.80 8.91
N ALA A 19 17.25 -1.27 10.00
CA ALA A 19 16.64 -0.16 10.71
C ALA A 19 16.75 1.16 9.94
N ASP A 20 17.67 1.26 8.97
CA ASP A 20 17.87 2.47 8.20
C ASP A 20 16.73 2.74 7.22
N GLU A 21 15.98 1.71 6.83
CA GLU A 21 14.87 1.91 5.93
C GLU A 21 13.66 2.48 6.68
N PRO A 22 13.08 3.59 6.20
CA PRO A 22 11.93 4.20 6.88
C PRO A 22 10.77 3.23 7.00
N LEU A 23 10.17 3.21 8.18
CA LEU A 23 9.01 2.37 8.45
C LEU A 23 7.86 2.67 7.49
N GLU A 24 7.67 3.95 7.19
CA GLU A 24 6.63 4.39 6.27
C GLU A 24 6.79 3.78 4.89
N LYS A 25 8.01 3.72 4.38
CA LYS A 25 8.29 3.12 3.09
C LYS A 25 8.01 1.63 3.10
N GLN A 26 8.37 0.94 4.17
CA GLN A 26 8.12 -0.48 4.31
C GLN A 26 6.62 -0.77 4.29
N PHE A 27 5.85 0.01 5.02
CA PHE A 27 4.40 -0.15 5.04
C PHE A 27 3.76 0.24 3.72
N PHE A 28 4.27 1.29 3.07
CA PHE A 28 3.77 1.68 1.75
C PHE A 28 3.91 0.52 0.77
N ASP A 29 5.08 -0.09 0.70
CA ASP A 29 5.33 -1.20 -0.21
C ASP A 29 4.47 -2.40 0.14
N TYR A 30 4.35 -2.70 1.42
CA TYR A 30 3.54 -3.81 1.90
C TYR A 30 2.06 -3.65 1.53
N PHE A 31 1.49 -2.48 1.81
CA PHE A 31 0.09 -2.23 1.53
C PHE A 31 -0.19 -2.18 0.04
N THR A 32 0.73 -1.62 -0.74
CA THR A 32 0.57 -1.53 -2.18
C THR A 32 0.48 -2.93 -2.79
N GLN A 33 1.39 -3.82 -2.43
CA GLN A 33 1.37 -5.18 -2.92
C GLN A 33 0.12 -5.93 -2.48
N ARG A 34 -0.25 -5.79 -1.22
CA ARG A 34 -1.41 -6.45 -0.68
C ARG A 34 -2.70 -5.97 -1.35
N CYS A 35 -2.80 -4.67 -1.59
CA CYS A 35 -3.93 -4.07 -2.28
C CYS A 35 -4.06 -4.62 -3.71
N GLU A 36 -2.97 -4.66 -4.45
CA GLU A 36 -2.97 -5.16 -5.81
C GLU A 36 -3.36 -6.63 -5.89
N ARG A 37 -2.84 -7.44 -5.00
CA ARG A 37 -3.18 -8.86 -4.96
C ARG A 37 -4.65 -9.09 -4.64
N ALA A 38 -5.18 -8.31 -3.70
CA ALA A 38 -6.59 -8.43 -3.32
C ALA A 38 -7.50 -8.05 -4.49
N MET A 39 -7.18 -6.99 -5.20
CA MET A 39 -7.97 -6.56 -6.35
C MET A 39 -7.88 -7.56 -7.50
N GLU A 40 -6.69 -8.10 -7.76
CA GLU A 40 -6.54 -9.12 -8.78
C GLU A 40 -7.39 -10.35 -8.48
N ALA A 41 -7.42 -10.77 -7.22
CA ALA A 41 -8.22 -11.90 -6.79
C ALA A 41 -9.72 -11.63 -6.96
N GLU A 42 -10.18 -10.45 -6.59
CA GLU A 42 -11.57 -10.07 -6.73
C GLU A 42 -12.00 -10.02 -8.20
N TRP A 43 -11.16 -9.44 -9.05
CA TRP A 43 -11.46 -9.34 -10.47
C TRP A 43 -11.49 -10.70 -11.14
N SER A 44 -10.54 -11.58 -10.80
CA SER A 44 -10.53 -12.93 -11.32
C SER A 44 -11.79 -13.69 -10.89
N ALA A 45 -12.21 -13.53 -9.65
CA ALA A 45 -13.43 -14.16 -9.15
C ALA A 45 -14.68 -13.65 -9.86
N ALA A 46 -14.65 -12.39 -10.32
CA ALA A 46 -15.76 -11.79 -11.06
C ALA A 46 -15.64 -11.99 -12.58
N ASN A 47 -14.70 -12.81 -13.03
CA ASN A 47 -14.43 -13.06 -14.45
C ASN A 47 -13.98 -11.79 -15.20
N LEU A 48 -13.33 -10.88 -14.49
CA LEU A 48 -12.71 -9.71 -15.09
C LEU A 48 -11.23 -9.99 -15.25
N ASP A 49 -10.65 -9.48 -16.34
CA ASP A 49 -9.25 -9.71 -16.63
C ASP A 49 -8.36 -8.70 -15.93
N PRO A 50 -7.63 -9.09 -14.89
CA PRO A 50 -6.72 -8.16 -14.21
C PRO A 50 -5.52 -7.78 -15.07
N GLY A 51 -5.28 -8.49 -16.19
CA GLY A 51 -4.21 -8.16 -17.12
C GLY A 51 -4.57 -7.09 -18.11
N ASN A 52 -5.82 -6.64 -18.15
CA ASN A 52 -6.23 -5.55 -19.03
C ASN A 52 -5.44 -4.28 -18.67
N PRO A 53 -4.76 -3.63 -19.64
CA PRO A 53 -3.90 -2.48 -19.33
C PRO A 53 -4.60 -1.33 -18.63
N GLU A 54 -5.83 -1.01 -19.02
CA GLU A 54 -6.55 0.08 -18.39
C GLU A 54 -6.93 -0.25 -16.95
N ALA A 55 -7.44 -1.46 -16.75
CA ALA A 55 -7.81 -1.93 -15.43
C ALA A 55 -6.59 -2.02 -14.53
N HIS A 56 -5.49 -2.54 -15.06
CA HIS A 56 -4.25 -2.64 -14.30
C HIS A 56 -3.73 -1.26 -13.89
N GLY A 57 -3.78 -0.30 -14.80
CA GLY A 57 -3.36 1.06 -14.52
C GLY A 57 -4.20 1.72 -13.43
N MET A 58 -5.51 1.50 -13.47
CA MET A 58 -6.41 2.01 -12.43
C MET A 58 -6.11 1.38 -11.07
N MET A 59 -5.87 0.08 -11.06
CA MET A 59 -5.53 -0.65 -9.85
C MET A 59 -4.25 -0.13 -9.21
N VAL A 60 -3.19 0.04 -10.03
CA VAL A 60 -1.91 0.55 -9.55
C VAL A 60 -2.06 1.92 -8.92
N LYS A 61 -2.81 2.81 -9.57
CA LYS A 61 -3.05 4.16 -9.05
C LYS A 61 -3.88 4.15 -7.78
N TYR A 62 -4.92 3.35 -7.74
CA TYR A 62 -5.76 3.24 -6.55
C TYR A 62 -4.95 2.71 -5.37
N CYS A 63 -4.20 1.64 -5.58
CA CYS A 63 -3.43 1.04 -4.50
C CYS A 63 -2.30 1.94 -4.02
N ALA A 64 -1.64 2.67 -4.90
CA ALA A 64 -0.62 3.65 -4.50
C ALA A 64 -1.25 4.79 -3.69
N CYS A 65 -2.40 5.28 -4.12
CA CYS A 65 -3.12 6.35 -3.44
C CYS A 65 -3.54 5.92 -2.02
N THR A 66 -4.13 4.74 -1.89
CA THR A 66 -4.57 4.25 -0.58
C THR A 66 -3.40 3.97 0.35
N SER A 67 -2.31 3.43 -0.18
CA SER A 67 -1.11 3.19 0.62
C SER A 67 -0.50 4.49 1.12
N GLN A 68 -0.46 5.50 0.27
CA GLN A 68 0.03 6.82 0.67
C GLN A 68 -0.85 7.42 1.76
N ALA A 69 -2.16 7.24 1.65
CA ALA A 69 -3.09 7.74 2.65
C ALA A 69 -2.86 7.05 4.00
N VAL A 70 -2.64 5.73 3.99
CA VAL A 70 -2.38 5.00 5.23
C VAL A 70 -1.17 5.56 5.95
N VAL A 71 -0.04 5.71 5.25
CA VAL A 71 1.18 6.18 5.90
C VAL A 71 1.13 7.67 6.26
N SER A 72 0.26 8.44 5.61
CA SER A 72 0.14 9.87 5.87
C SER A 72 -0.81 10.21 7.01
N PHE A 73 -1.88 9.45 7.18
CA PHE A 73 -2.96 9.81 8.10
C PHE A 73 -3.07 8.94 9.34
N LEU A 74 -2.34 7.84 9.41
CA LEU A 74 -2.34 6.98 10.59
C LEU A 74 -1.05 7.09 11.37
N SER A 75 -1.15 6.96 12.68
CA SER A 75 0.04 6.85 13.53
C SER A 75 0.71 5.49 13.31
N ALA A 76 1.93 5.33 13.80
CA ALA A 76 2.64 4.07 13.68
C ALA A 76 1.85 2.91 14.28
N GLU A 77 1.23 3.12 15.44
CA GLU A 77 0.41 2.10 16.09
C GLU A 77 -0.82 1.76 15.26
N GLU A 78 -1.46 2.78 14.69
CA GLU A 78 -2.63 2.57 13.85
C GLU A 78 -2.28 1.85 12.57
N ILE A 79 -1.13 2.15 11.99
CA ILE A 79 -0.63 1.45 10.80
C ILE A 79 -0.47 -0.03 11.08
N ILE A 80 0.15 -0.37 12.20
CA ILE A 80 0.35 -1.77 12.59
C ILE A 80 -0.99 -2.46 12.80
N SER A 81 -1.89 -1.83 13.51
CA SER A 81 -3.23 -2.36 13.75
C SER A 81 -3.98 -2.58 12.44
N PHE A 82 -3.92 -1.61 11.54
CA PHE A 82 -4.57 -1.68 10.25
C PHE A 82 -3.99 -2.79 9.37
N ALA A 83 -2.69 -3.04 9.48
CA ALA A 83 -2.05 -4.10 8.72
C ALA A 83 -2.57 -5.49 9.14
N TYR A 84 -2.84 -5.68 10.42
CA TYR A 84 -3.38 -6.94 10.93
C TYR A 84 -4.87 -7.07 10.66
N ASN A 85 -5.60 -5.98 10.80
CA ASN A 85 -7.05 -6.01 10.61
C ASN A 85 -7.52 -4.67 10.04
N PRO A 86 -7.73 -4.57 8.73
CA PRO A 86 -8.16 -3.31 8.09
C PRO A 86 -9.54 -2.83 8.53
N GLU A 87 -10.32 -3.67 9.18
CA GLU A 87 -11.64 -3.29 9.67
C GLU A 87 -11.62 -2.77 11.11
N GLN A 88 -10.47 -2.78 11.76
CA GLN A 88 -10.38 -2.38 13.14
C GLN A 88 -10.47 -0.87 13.30
N GLU A 89 -11.30 -0.45 14.26
CA GLU A 89 -11.43 0.96 14.61
C GLU A 89 -10.35 1.41 15.59
N PRO A 90 -9.94 2.67 15.58
CA PRO A 90 -10.53 3.77 14.80
C PRO A 90 -9.91 3.92 13.38
N ALA A 91 -8.91 3.15 13.05
CA ALA A 91 -8.21 3.28 11.77
C ALA A 91 -9.15 3.10 10.58
N ALA A 92 -10.05 2.12 10.65
CA ALA A 92 -10.99 1.85 9.55
C ALA A 92 -11.82 3.09 9.21
N SER A 93 -12.39 3.73 10.22
CA SER A 93 -13.21 4.94 10.02
C SER A 93 -12.38 6.12 9.53
N LYS A 94 -11.17 6.27 10.03
CA LYS A 94 -10.27 7.33 9.58
C LYS A 94 -9.93 7.19 8.10
N MET A 95 -9.74 5.97 7.64
CA MET A 95 -9.29 5.72 6.28
C MET A 95 -10.42 5.71 5.25
N ARG A 96 -11.65 5.47 5.67
CA ARG A 96 -12.77 5.34 4.74
C ARG A 96 -12.90 6.53 3.78
N PRO A 97 -12.92 7.79 4.22
CA PRO A 97 -13.03 8.90 3.28
C PRO A 97 -11.84 8.99 2.33
N HIS A 98 -10.66 8.62 2.77
CA HIS A 98 -9.48 8.64 1.91
C HIS A 98 -9.54 7.58 0.82
N PHE A 99 -10.05 6.41 1.16
CA PHE A 99 -10.23 5.34 0.17
C PHE A 99 -11.26 5.72 -0.87
N ILE A 100 -12.35 6.37 -0.45
CA ILE A 100 -13.37 6.86 -1.38
C ILE A 100 -12.76 7.91 -2.31
N GLU A 101 -11.98 8.82 -1.78
CA GLU A 101 -11.30 9.83 -2.59
C GLU A 101 -10.34 9.19 -3.59
N CYS A 102 -9.58 8.18 -3.16
CA CYS A 102 -8.68 7.47 -4.06
C CYS A 102 -9.43 6.77 -5.19
N GLN A 103 -10.57 6.18 -4.88
CA GLN A 103 -11.42 5.55 -5.87
C GLN A 103 -11.93 6.56 -6.89
N ASP A 104 -12.38 7.71 -6.42
CA ASP A 104 -12.85 8.77 -7.30
C ASP A 104 -11.77 9.29 -8.22
N ARG A 105 -10.57 9.47 -7.70
CA ARG A 105 -9.43 9.93 -8.50
C ARG A 105 -9.08 8.93 -9.59
N ALA A 106 -9.08 7.65 -9.25
CA ALA A 106 -8.79 6.60 -10.22
C ALA A 106 -9.80 6.58 -11.34
N ARG A 107 -11.08 6.71 -11.00
CA ARG A 107 -12.16 6.75 -11.98
C ARG A 107 -12.09 7.99 -12.88
N LYS A 108 -11.86 9.14 -12.29
CA LYS A 108 -11.77 10.40 -13.05
C LYS A 108 -10.64 10.37 -14.04
N LYS A 109 -9.49 9.83 -13.64
CA LYS A 109 -8.36 9.76 -14.54
C LYS A 109 -8.64 8.83 -15.70
N LEU A 110 -9.27 7.72 -15.45
CA LEU A 110 -9.66 6.78 -16.50
C LEU A 110 -10.67 7.41 -17.44
N GLY A 111 -11.68 8.05 -16.88
CA GLY A 111 -12.70 8.72 -17.68
C GLY A 111 -12.16 9.87 -18.48
N ALA A 112 -11.25 10.65 -17.93
CA ALA A 112 -10.60 11.74 -18.64
C ALA A 112 -9.77 11.22 -19.82
N ASP A 113 -9.05 10.14 -19.59
CA ASP A 113 -8.25 9.53 -20.66
C ASP A 113 -9.12 8.98 -21.77
N GLU A 114 -10.23 8.36 -21.44
CA GLU A 114 -11.16 7.83 -22.43
C GLU A 114 -11.91 8.93 -23.16
N GLY A 115 -12.41 9.89 -22.42
CA GLY A 115 -13.21 10.93 -22.99
C GLY A 115 -12.44 11.92 -23.83
N GLY A 116 -11.21 12.13 -23.51
CA GLY A 116 -10.43 13.18 -24.13
C GLY A 116 -11.09 14.53 -23.97
N THR A 117 -12.16 14.57 -23.24
CA THR A 117 -12.92 15.75 -23.10
C THR A 117 -12.42 16.62 -22.02
N GLY A 118 -11.47 16.22 -21.38
CA GLY A 118 -10.91 17.09 -20.40
C GLY A 118 -11.92 17.64 -19.53
N GLN A 119 -12.57 17.46 -19.16
CA GLN A 119 -13.36 18.11 -18.24
C GLN A 119 -12.62 18.95 -17.37
#